data_9ddd5a276d6220d94c78e519f66b7a48
#
_entry.id   9ddd5a276d6220d94c78e519f66b7a48
#
_cell.length_a   1.000
_cell.length_b   1.000
_cell.length_c   1.000
_cell.angle_alpha   90.00
_cell.angle_beta   90.00
_cell.angle_gamma   90.00
#
_symmetry.space_group_name_H-M   'P 1'
#
loop_
_entity.id
_entity.type
_entity.pdbx_description
1 polymer ?
#
loop_
_entity_poly.entity_id
_entity_poly.type
_entity_poly.pdbx_seq_one_letter_code
_entity_poly.pdbx_strand_id
1 'polypeptide(L)'
;NKYYKTNEVTWVDEAQMFKIIDRAETIEPLMIGSKAPNLVLRDTSNFIHNLYAINKDLTMLIFYDPDCGHCKEVVSDVKQNYDEWLNNGISIEVIAICVELDRDKWIEFINNYDTGDWINVAEFKTYVDGEFNRQNDPYVTPFPYVKQIYDINGTPKIYLLDKDKNILVNSIKGNIGVDQLSEIVENESKE
;
A
#
# COMPACT_ATOMS: atom_id res chain seq x y z
N ASN A 1 -13.77 5.81 18.98
CA ASN A 1 -12.70 6.10 19.98
C ASN A 1 -13.20 6.88 21.20
N LYS A 2 -14.16 7.82 21.06
CA LYS A 2 -14.64 8.68 22.16
C LYS A 2 -15.17 7.88 23.36
N TYR A 3 -15.95 6.83 23.12
CA TYR A 3 -16.61 6.04 24.18
C TYR A 3 -15.66 5.10 24.93
N TYR A 4 -14.67 4.53 24.24
CA TYR A 4 -13.73 3.57 24.85
C TYR A 4 -12.59 4.25 25.61
N LYS A 5 -12.24 5.49 25.28
CA LYS A 5 -11.20 6.26 26.00
C LYS A 5 -11.71 6.91 27.30
N THR A 6 -13.03 6.94 27.55
CA THR A 6 -13.65 7.62 28.70
C THR A 6 -14.02 6.71 29.88
N ASN A 7 -13.66 5.41 29.83
CA ASN A 7 -14.05 4.40 30.83
C ASN A 7 -15.60 4.30 31.08
N GLU A 8 -16.39 4.74 30.12
CA GLU A 8 -17.87 4.67 30.22
C GLU A 8 -18.44 3.28 29.85
N VAL A 9 -17.55 2.37 29.39
CA VAL A 9 -17.95 1.01 28.96
C VAL A 9 -17.53 0.01 30.02
N THR A 10 -18.49 -0.43 30.82
CA THR A 10 -18.26 -1.31 31.98
C THR A 10 -18.31 -2.82 31.68
N TRP A 11 -18.64 -3.20 30.43
CA TRP A 11 -18.79 -4.60 30.00
C TRP A 11 -17.56 -5.16 29.22
N VAL A 12 -16.55 -4.34 29.03
CA VAL A 12 -15.30 -4.71 28.37
C VAL A 12 -14.19 -4.77 29.41
N ASP A 13 -13.47 -5.89 29.49
CA ASP A 13 -12.30 -5.99 30.36
C ASP A 13 -11.10 -5.16 29.83
N GLU A 14 -10.11 -4.92 30.69
CA GLU A 14 -8.94 -4.08 30.34
C GLU A 14 -8.16 -4.64 29.14
N ALA A 15 -8.04 -5.96 28.99
CA ALA A 15 -7.31 -6.58 27.88
C ALA A 15 -8.07 -6.42 26.56
N GLN A 16 -9.40 -6.52 26.59
CA GLN A 16 -10.25 -6.25 25.43
C GLN A 16 -10.24 -4.77 25.08
N MET A 17 -10.29 -3.89 26.08
CA MET A 17 -10.19 -2.45 25.90
C MET A 17 -8.87 -2.08 25.19
N PHE A 18 -7.74 -2.62 25.65
CA PHE A 18 -6.44 -2.38 25.04
C PHE A 18 -6.42 -2.79 23.55
N LYS A 19 -6.94 -3.98 23.24
CA LYS A 19 -7.03 -4.45 21.83
C LYS A 19 -7.90 -3.55 20.95
N ILE A 20 -9.00 -3.05 21.48
CA ILE A 20 -9.89 -2.14 20.74
C ILE A 20 -9.21 -0.80 20.48
N ILE A 21 -8.51 -0.25 21.46
CA ILE A 21 -7.80 1.02 21.33
C ILE A 21 -6.63 0.87 20.34
N ASP A 22 -5.80 -0.14 20.50
CA ASP A 22 -4.67 -0.46 19.62
C ASP A 22 -5.14 -0.62 18.16
N ARG A 23 -6.22 -1.38 17.96
CA ARG A 23 -6.83 -1.56 16.64
C ARG A 23 -7.37 -0.25 16.06
N ALA A 24 -8.00 0.56 16.88
CA ALA A 24 -8.53 1.85 16.44
C ALA A 24 -7.40 2.83 16.08
N GLU A 25 -6.32 2.87 16.85
CA GLU A 25 -5.14 3.71 16.57
C GLU A 25 -4.40 3.27 15.30
N THR A 26 -4.40 1.97 15.00
CA THR A 26 -3.84 1.44 13.73
C THR A 26 -4.68 1.84 12.51
N ILE A 27 -6.02 1.85 12.65
CA ILE A 27 -6.92 2.11 11.51
C ILE A 27 -7.16 3.61 11.28
N GLU A 28 -7.15 4.44 12.34
CA GLU A 28 -7.48 5.86 12.27
C GLU A 28 -6.69 6.62 11.18
N PRO A 29 -5.35 6.44 11.01
CA PRO A 29 -4.60 7.09 9.95
C PRO A 29 -4.88 6.53 8.54
N LEU A 30 -5.63 5.43 8.43
CA LEU A 30 -5.96 4.78 7.15
C LEU A 30 -7.39 5.05 6.70
N MET A 31 -8.11 5.93 7.37
CA MET A 31 -9.47 6.30 6.98
C MET A 31 -9.46 7.23 5.76
N ILE A 32 -10.52 7.17 4.97
CA ILE A 32 -10.73 8.11 3.85
C ILE A 32 -10.69 9.55 4.38
N GLY A 33 -9.95 10.41 3.67
CA GLY A 33 -9.69 11.80 4.06
C GLY A 33 -8.49 11.98 5.00
N SER A 34 -7.93 10.90 5.57
CA SER A 34 -6.69 10.99 6.35
C SER A 34 -5.47 10.99 5.43
N LYS A 35 -4.40 11.64 5.88
CA LYS A 35 -3.12 11.58 5.17
C LYS A 35 -2.49 10.21 5.35
N ALA A 36 -2.24 9.52 4.22
CA ALA A 36 -1.63 8.20 4.23
C ALA A 36 -0.25 8.21 4.91
N PRO A 37 0.08 7.21 5.73
CA PRO A 37 1.42 7.09 6.30
C PRO A 37 2.49 7.07 5.22
N ASN A 38 3.61 7.76 5.46
CA ASN A 38 4.70 7.76 4.48
C ASN A 38 5.34 6.38 4.34
N LEU A 39 5.72 6.03 3.12
CA LEU A 39 6.49 4.83 2.79
C LEU A 39 7.84 5.22 2.22
N VAL A 40 8.89 4.60 2.71
CA VAL A 40 10.24 4.72 2.17
C VAL A 40 10.75 3.30 1.89
N LEU A 41 10.72 2.90 0.64
CA LEU A 41 10.97 1.52 0.20
C LEU A 41 11.95 1.50 -0.98
N ARG A 42 12.54 0.34 -1.23
CA ARG A 42 13.50 0.14 -2.32
C ARG A 42 12.87 -0.62 -3.48
N ASP A 43 13.27 -0.23 -4.69
CA ASP A 43 12.91 -0.95 -5.91
C ASP A 43 13.88 -2.11 -6.24
N THR A 44 13.66 -2.74 -7.39
CA THR A 44 14.49 -3.86 -7.88
C THR A 44 15.95 -3.50 -8.11
N SER A 45 16.25 -2.22 -8.35
CA SER A 45 17.57 -1.64 -8.54
C SER A 45 18.21 -1.13 -7.24
N ASN A 46 17.53 -1.32 -6.10
CA ASN A 46 17.93 -0.83 -4.79
C ASN A 46 17.85 0.71 -4.65
N PHE A 47 17.14 1.39 -5.57
CA PHE A 47 16.85 2.81 -5.45
C PHE A 47 15.74 3.05 -4.43
N ILE A 48 15.86 4.13 -3.64
CA ILE A 48 14.91 4.48 -2.57
C ILE A 48 13.81 5.36 -3.15
N HIS A 49 12.57 4.90 -3.00
CA HIS A 49 11.36 5.67 -3.29
C HIS A 49 10.70 6.13 -2.00
N ASN A 50 10.29 7.38 -1.97
CA ASN A 50 9.56 8.00 -0.86
C ASN A 50 8.17 8.41 -1.37
N LEU A 51 7.12 7.87 -0.78
CA LEU A 51 5.73 8.17 -1.17
C LEU A 51 5.45 9.68 -1.21
N TYR A 52 5.94 10.42 -0.22
CA TYR A 52 5.70 11.86 -0.15
C TYR A 52 6.49 12.69 -1.18
N ALA A 53 7.47 12.08 -1.84
CA ALA A 53 8.21 12.70 -2.93
C ALA A 53 7.59 12.48 -4.32
N ILE A 54 6.54 11.66 -4.43
CA ILE A 54 5.83 11.42 -5.69
C ILE A 54 5.02 12.65 -6.05
N ASN A 55 5.39 13.28 -7.16
CA ASN A 55 4.74 14.49 -7.67
C ASN A 55 3.77 14.15 -8.81
N LYS A 56 2.64 13.57 -8.46
CA LYS A 56 1.51 13.22 -9.33
C LYS A 56 0.21 13.65 -8.67
N ASP A 57 -0.81 13.94 -9.46
CA ASP A 57 -2.12 14.32 -8.94
C ASP A 57 -2.77 13.17 -8.18
N LEU A 58 -2.58 11.96 -8.69
CA LEU A 58 -3.03 10.73 -8.05
C LEU A 58 -1.87 9.76 -7.79
N THR A 59 -1.96 9.00 -6.72
CA THR A 59 -1.02 7.91 -6.42
C THR A 59 -1.80 6.69 -5.97
N MET A 60 -1.65 5.58 -6.68
CA MET A 60 -2.26 4.32 -6.32
C MET A 60 -1.24 3.42 -5.63
N LEU A 61 -1.56 2.93 -4.43
CA LEU A 61 -0.77 1.93 -3.72
C LEU A 61 -1.44 0.58 -3.88
N ILE A 62 -0.72 -0.42 -4.37
CA ILE A 62 -1.19 -1.80 -4.50
C ILE A 62 -0.29 -2.71 -3.67
N PHE A 63 -0.80 -3.22 -2.57
CA PHE A 63 -0.12 -4.23 -1.76
C PHE A 63 -0.51 -5.61 -2.27
N TYR A 64 0.48 -6.40 -2.68
CA TYR A 64 0.25 -7.69 -3.30
C TYR A 64 1.25 -8.76 -2.86
N ASP A 65 0.85 -10.01 -3.02
CA ASP A 65 1.68 -11.18 -2.86
C ASP A 65 1.77 -11.90 -4.23
N PRO A 66 2.97 -12.20 -4.75
CA PRO A 66 3.14 -12.88 -6.03
C PRO A 66 2.45 -14.26 -6.13
N ASP A 67 2.27 -14.94 -5.02
CA ASP A 67 1.59 -16.25 -4.97
C ASP A 67 0.06 -16.14 -4.87
N CYS A 68 -0.46 -14.94 -4.61
CA CYS A 68 -1.89 -14.69 -4.49
C CYS A 68 -2.59 -14.67 -5.87
N GLY A 69 -3.49 -15.62 -6.12
CA GLY A 69 -4.22 -15.70 -7.40
C GLY A 69 -5.05 -14.46 -7.71
N HIS A 70 -5.76 -13.92 -6.71
CA HIS A 70 -6.57 -12.72 -6.87
C HIS A 70 -5.73 -11.45 -7.10
N CYS A 71 -4.51 -11.40 -6.57
CA CYS A 71 -3.58 -10.30 -6.88
C CYS A 71 -3.22 -10.27 -8.36
N LYS A 72 -3.05 -11.43 -8.97
CA LYS A 72 -2.73 -11.59 -10.39
C LYS A 72 -3.82 -11.00 -11.30
N GLU A 73 -5.07 -11.26 -10.96
CA GLU A 73 -6.24 -10.72 -11.67
C GLU A 73 -6.29 -9.21 -11.54
N VAL A 74 -6.27 -8.71 -10.29
CA VAL A 74 -6.38 -7.26 -10.00
C VAL A 74 -5.22 -6.47 -10.61
N VAL A 75 -3.99 -6.96 -10.54
CA VAL A 75 -2.82 -6.27 -11.13
C VAL A 75 -2.93 -6.21 -12.66
N SER A 76 -3.39 -7.30 -13.32
CA SER A 76 -3.67 -7.30 -14.77
C SER A 76 -4.71 -6.25 -15.15
N ASP A 77 -5.81 -6.19 -14.41
CA ASP A 77 -6.89 -5.27 -14.69
C ASP A 77 -6.46 -3.81 -14.47
N VAL A 78 -5.74 -3.53 -13.37
CA VAL A 78 -5.18 -2.19 -13.12
C VAL A 78 -4.18 -1.81 -14.21
N LYS A 79 -3.35 -2.75 -14.70
CA LYS A 79 -2.37 -2.45 -15.75
C LYS A 79 -3.04 -2.02 -17.06
N GLN A 80 -4.13 -2.68 -17.45
CA GLN A 80 -4.89 -2.28 -18.63
C GLN A 80 -5.48 -0.88 -18.48
N ASN A 81 -6.07 -0.57 -17.34
CA ASN A 81 -6.63 0.76 -17.07
C ASN A 81 -5.53 1.83 -16.93
N TYR A 82 -4.37 1.49 -16.37
CA TYR A 82 -3.26 2.42 -16.21
C TYR A 82 -2.77 2.99 -17.55
N ASP A 83 -2.61 2.12 -18.55
CA ASP A 83 -2.23 2.54 -19.89
C ASP A 83 -3.30 3.47 -20.52
N GLU A 84 -4.55 3.20 -20.27
CA GLU A 84 -5.67 4.06 -20.72
C GLU A 84 -5.69 5.40 -19.98
N TRP A 85 -5.48 5.42 -18.66
CA TRP A 85 -5.41 6.67 -17.89
C TRP A 85 -4.28 7.57 -18.38
N LEU A 86 -3.09 7.03 -18.63
CA LEU A 86 -1.97 7.78 -19.17
C LEU A 86 -2.26 8.34 -20.57
N ASN A 87 -2.88 7.54 -21.44
CA ASN A 87 -3.29 7.98 -22.78
C ASN A 87 -4.33 9.10 -22.74
N ASN A 88 -5.18 9.12 -21.74
CA ASN A 88 -6.17 10.18 -21.48
C ASN A 88 -5.56 11.40 -20.75
N GLY A 89 -4.26 11.39 -20.46
CA GLY A 89 -3.54 12.50 -19.85
C GLY A 89 -3.70 12.58 -18.33
N ILE A 90 -4.17 11.52 -17.66
CA ILE A 90 -4.32 11.47 -16.20
C ILE A 90 -2.95 11.38 -15.54
N SER A 91 -2.67 12.29 -14.62
CA SER A 91 -1.42 12.36 -13.87
C SER A 91 -1.45 11.41 -12.66
N ILE A 92 -1.25 10.13 -12.91
CA ILE A 92 -1.26 9.08 -11.89
C ILE A 92 0.07 8.33 -11.83
N GLU A 93 0.46 7.87 -10.63
CA GLU A 93 1.55 6.94 -10.40
C GLU A 93 1.04 5.70 -9.69
N VAL A 94 1.50 4.53 -10.10
CA VAL A 94 1.22 3.28 -9.39
C VAL A 94 2.46 2.82 -8.65
N ILE A 95 2.34 2.64 -7.34
CA ILE A 95 3.35 2.03 -6.49
C ILE A 95 2.89 0.63 -6.13
N ALA A 96 3.51 -0.37 -6.71
CA ALA A 96 3.23 -1.78 -6.44
C ALA A 96 4.14 -2.27 -5.32
N ILE A 97 3.57 -2.58 -4.17
CA ILE A 97 4.28 -2.97 -2.95
C ILE A 97 4.17 -4.47 -2.75
N CYS A 98 5.25 -5.19 -3.01
CA CYS A 98 5.33 -6.62 -2.72
C CYS A 98 5.46 -6.84 -1.20
N VAL A 99 4.54 -7.61 -0.63
CA VAL A 99 4.53 -7.92 0.81
C VAL A 99 5.15 -9.27 1.14
N GLU A 100 5.64 -9.98 0.12
CA GLU A 100 6.37 -11.25 0.25
C GLU A 100 7.88 -11.02 0.14
N LEU A 101 8.67 -11.89 0.76
CA LEU A 101 10.12 -11.72 0.89
C LEU A 101 10.94 -12.50 -0.15
N ASP A 102 10.29 -13.19 -1.08
CA ASP A 102 10.96 -13.92 -2.16
C ASP A 102 11.23 -12.97 -3.34
N ARG A 103 12.50 -12.56 -3.47
CA ARG A 103 12.92 -11.61 -4.50
C ARG A 103 12.77 -12.18 -5.92
N ASP A 104 12.99 -13.46 -6.11
CA ASP A 104 12.91 -14.08 -7.44
C ASP A 104 11.46 -14.14 -7.92
N LYS A 105 10.54 -14.53 -7.05
CA LYS A 105 9.10 -14.48 -7.32
C LYS A 105 8.61 -13.06 -7.58
N TRP A 106 9.14 -12.08 -6.85
CA TRP A 106 8.79 -10.67 -7.05
C TRP A 106 9.17 -10.18 -8.44
N ILE A 107 10.41 -10.47 -8.88
CA ILE A 107 10.89 -10.10 -10.22
C ILE A 107 10.13 -10.85 -11.30
N GLU A 108 9.88 -12.15 -11.10
CA GLU A 108 9.07 -12.95 -12.02
C GLU A 108 7.66 -12.36 -12.17
N PHE A 109 7.04 -11.93 -11.08
CA PHE A 109 5.72 -11.30 -11.10
C PHE A 109 5.74 -9.99 -11.91
N ILE A 110 6.70 -9.10 -11.69
CA ILE A 110 6.84 -7.85 -12.45
C ILE A 110 6.93 -8.12 -13.94
N ASN A 111 7.73 -9.11 -14.34
CA ASN A 111 7.92 -9.47 -15.75
C ASN A 111 6.66 -10.11 -16.35
N ASN A 112 5.98 -10.99 -15.62
CA ASN A 112 4.81 -11.71 -16.10
C ASN A 112 3.58 -10.81 -16.29
N TYR A 113 3.48 -9.72 -15.49
CA TYR A 113 2.35 -8.79 -15.51
C TYR A 113 2.69 -7.45 -16.17
N ASP A 114 3.88 -7.33 -16.78
CA ASP A 114 4.36 -6.15 -17.51
C ASP A 114 4.22 -4.84 -16.70
N THR A 115 4.51 -4.93 -15.39
CA THR A 115 4.41 -3.78 -14.48
C THR A 115 5.75 -3.06 -14.30
N GLY A 116 6.70 -3.25 -15.20
CA GLY A 116 8.04 -2.67 -15.14
C GLY A 116 8.06 -1.13 -15.22
N ASP A 117 7.02 -0.52 -15.75
CA ASP A 117 6.82 0.93 -15.82
C ASP A 117 6.23 1.54 -14.53
N TRP A 118 5.78 0.72 -13.58
CA TRP A 118 5.36 1.14 -12.26
C TRP A 118 6.53 1.29 -11.29
N ILE A 119 6.32 1.98 -10.19
CA ILE A 119 7.25 1.95 -9.07
C ILE A 119 7.03 0.64 -8.31
N ASN A 120 7.87 -0.36 -8.61
CA ASN A 120 7.83 -1.66 -7.93
C ASN A 120 8.76 -1.65 -6.74
N VAL A 121 8.21 -1.75 -5.53
CA VAL A 121 8.97 -1.69 -4.28
C VAL A 121 8.64 -2.85 -3.35
N ALA A 122 9.56 -3.17 -2.46
CA ALA A 122 9.36 -4.16 -1.44
C ALA A 122 10.16 -3.83 -0.17
N GLU A 123 9.74 -4.40 0.94
CA GLU A 123 10.45 -4.31 2.21
C GLU A 123 11.44 -5.47 2.33
N PHE A 124 12.50 -5.46 1.50
CA PHE A 124 13.55 -6.46 1.61
C PHE A 124 14.54 -6.11 2.71
N LYS A 125 14.90 -7.15 3.44
CA LYS A 125 16.02 -7.10 4.37
C LYS A 125 17.31 -7.02 3.57
N THR A 126 18.14 -6.03 3.82
CA THR A 126 19.47 -5.98 3.24
C THR A 126 20.32 -7.07 3.91
N TYR A 127 20.73 -8.07 3.15
CA TYR A 127 21.72 -9.04 3.59
C TYR A 127 23.10 -8.57 3.16
N VAL A 128 24.03 -8.46 4.11
CA VAL A 128 25.45 -8.26 3.83
C VAL A 128 26.16 -9.56 4.23
N ASP A 129 26.87 -10.17 3.29
CA ASP A 129 27.59 -11.44 3.48
C ASP A 129 26.72 -12.60 4.01
N GLY A 130 25.44 -12.63 3.61
CA GLY A 130 24.50 -13.69 4.03
C GLY A 130 23.91 -13.51 5.43
N GLU A 131 24.32 -12.48 6.17
CA GLU A 131 23.76 -12.13 7.46
C GLU A 131 22.81 -10.91 7.37
N PHE A 132 21.74 -10.96 8.14
CA PHE A 132 20.78 -9.86 8.22
C PHE A 132 21.39 -8.66 8.94
N ASN A 133 21.71 -7.59 8.18
CA ASN A 133 22.29 -6.39 8.74
C ASN A 133 21.21 -5.34 9.09
N ARG A 134 20.75 -5.39 10.33
CA ARG A 134 19.82 -4.40 10.90
C ARG A 134 20.49 -3.08 11.28
N GLN A 135 21.81 -3.06 11.46
CA GLN A 135 22.48 -1.99 12.22
C GLN A 135 22.94 -0.81 11.37
N ASN A 136 23.04 -0.95 10.05
CA ASN A 136 23.69 0.06 9.22
C ASN A 136 22.80 0.67 8.11
N ASP A 137 21.56 0.23 7.94
CA ASP A 137 20.63 0.86 6.99
C ASP A 137 19.58 1.67 7.76
N PRO A 138 19.64 3.01 7.74
CA PRO A 138 18.67 3.86 8.44
C PRO A 138 17.23 3.71 7.89
N TYR A 139 17.08 3.01 6.76
CA TYR A 139 15.78 2.75 6.12
C TYR A 139 15.26 1.33 6.36
N VAL A 140 16.01 0.49 7.09
CA VAL A 140 15.52 -0.82 7.52
C VAL A 140 14.59 -0.63 8.71
N THR A 141 13.33 -0.65 8.43
CA THR A 141 12.28 -0.64 9.46
C THR A 141 12.13 -2.03 10.11
N PRO A 142 11.71 -2.11 11.37
CA PRO A 142 11.42 -3.40 11.99
C PRO A 142 10.31 -4.11 11.21
N PHE A 143 10.55 -5.36 10.84
CA PHE A 143 9.57 -6.20 10.14
C PHE A 143 8.39 -6.57 11.07
N PRO A 144 7.18 -6.53 10.58
CA PRO A 144 6.66 -6.16 9.25
C PRO A 144 6.11 -4.72 9.22
N TYR A 145 6.95 -3.77 8.94
CA TYR A 145 6.60 -2.34 8.99
C TYR A 145 5.44 -1.96 8.04
N VAL A 146 5.55 -2.34 6.77
CA VAL A 146 4.52 -2.04 5.75
C VAL A 146 3.18 -2.67 6.12
N LYS A 147 3.20 -3.95 6.48
CA LYS A 147 2.00 -4.69 6.87
C LYS A 147 1.33 -4.09 8.11
N GLN A 148 2.12 -3.60 9.07
CA GLN A 148 1.60 -2.97 10.29
C GLN A 148 1.02 -1.59 10.01
N ILE A 149 1.78 -0.71 9.33
CA ILE A 149 1.36 0.68 9.09
C ILE A 149 0.09 0.75 8.24
N TYR A 150 -0.01 -0.09 7.22
CA TYR A 150 -1.15 -0.11 6.29
C TYR A 150 -2.20 -1.17 6.62
N ASP A 151 -2.08 -1.82 7.78
CA ASP A 151 -3.02 -2.84 8.23
C ASP A 151 -3.28 -3.91 7.16
N ILE A 152 -2.21 -4.47 6.58
CA ILE A 152 -2.29 -5.46 5.51
C ILE A 152 -2.53 -6.84 6.11
N ASN A 153 -3.79 -7.21 6.28
CA ASN A 153 -4.22 -8.52 6.77
C ASN A 153 -4.59 -9.50 5.64
N GLY A 154 -4.42 -9.06 4.40
CA GLY A 154 -4.67 -9.85 3.20
C GLY A 154 -4.43 -9.04 1.95
N THR A 155 -4.14 -9.73 0.86
CA THR A 155 -3.85 -9.16 -0.45
C THR A 155 -4.88 -9.60 -1.49
N PRO A 156 -5.12 -8.80 -2.55
CA PRO A 156 -4.60 -7.45 -2.74
C PRO A 156 -5.28 -6.43 -1.83
N LYS A 157 -4.57 -5.35 -1.48
CA LYS A 157 -5.12 -4.17 -0.83
C LYS A 157 -4.74 -2.94 -1.63
N ILE A 158 -5.71 -2.05 -1.90
CA ILE A 158 -5.51 -0.86 -2.73
C ILE A 158 -5.87 0.38 -1.94
N TYR A 159 -5.02 1.39 -2.04
CA TYR A 159 -5.30 2.76 -1.66
C TYR A 159 -5.15 3.68 -2.87
N LEU A 160 -6.07 4.60 -3.07
CA LEU A 160 -5.92 5.72 -3.98
C LEU A 160 -5.73 6.99 -3.17
N LEU A 161 -4.73 7.77 -3.51
CA LEU A 161 -4.33 8.99 -2.80
C LEU A 161 -4.39 10.18 -3.75
N ASP A 162 -4.78 11.35 -3.22
CA ASP A 162 -4.68 12.63 -3.91
C ASP A 162 -3.22 13.14 -3.97
N LYS A 163 -3.02 14.33 -4.54
CA LYS A 163 -1.70 14.99 -4.63
C LYS A 163 -1.06 15.27 -3.27
N ASP A 164 -1.86 15.53 -2.25
CA ASP A 164 -1.42 15.80 -0.88
C ASP A 164 -1.24 14.52 -0.06
N LYS A 165 -1.50 13.36 -0.69
CA LYS A 165 -1.44 12.02 -0.13
C LYS A 165 -2.56 11.74 0.88
N ASN A 166 -3.70 12.43 0.76
CA ASN A 166 -4.89 12.04 1.50
C ASN A 166 -5.55 10.82 0.81
N ILE A 167 -6.10 9.94 1.61
CA ILE A 167 -6.72 8.70 1.14
C ILE A 167 -8.10 9.00 0.55
N LEU A 168 -8.25 8.79 -0.75
CA LEU A 168 -9.52 8.87 -1.47
C LEU A 168 -10.26 7.52 -1.44
N VAL A 169 -9.50 6.43 -1.57
CA VAL A 169 -10.02 5.06 -1.56
C VAL A 169 -9.17 4.19 -0.64
N ASN A 170 -9.85 3.38 0.16
CA ASN A 170 -9.28 2.32 0.97
C ASN A 170 -10.06 1.03 0.67
N SER A 171 -9.63 0.29 -0.35
CA SER A 171 -10.27 -0.96 -0.77
C SER A 171 -9.63 -2.17 -0.11
N ILE A 172 -10.44 -2.95 0.61
CA ILE A 172 -10.05 -4.22 1.21
C ILE A 172 -10.56 -5.34 0.31
N LYS A 173 -9.67 -6.17 -0.23
CA LYS A 173 -9.98 -7.42 -0.95
C LYS A 173 -10.99 -7.27 -2.10
N GLY A 174 -10.83 -6.26 -2.95
CA GLY A 174 -11.68 -6.14 -4.14
C GLY A 174 -13.14 -5.77 -3.86
N ASN A 175 -13.46 -5.16 -2.72
CA ASN A 175 -14.79 -4.59 -2.46
C ASN A 175 -15.15 -3.45 -3.43
N ILE A 176 -14.14 -2.86 -4.07
CA ILE A 176 -14.30 -1.94 -5.19
C ILE A 176 -13.72 -2.66 -6.40
N GLY A 177 -14.54 -2.92 -7.41
CA GLY A 177 -14.07 -3.46 -8.69
C GLY A 177 -13.13 -2.47 -9.38
N VAL A 178 -12.26 -2.96 -10.26
CA VAL A 178 -11.33 -2.10 -10.99
C VAL A 178 -12.07 -1.07 -11.84
N ASP A 179 -13.25 -1.41 -12.39
CA ASP A 179 -14.11 -0.45 -13.12
C ASP A 179 -14.55 0.72 -12.25
N GLN A 180 -14.97 0.47 -11.00
CA GLN A 180 -15.33 1.54 -10.06
C GLN A 180 -14.12 2.37 -9.65
N LEU A 181 -12.96 1.74 -9.52
CA LEU A 181 -11.71 2.42 -9.24
C LEU A 181 -11.32 3.35 -10.40
N SER A 182 -11.48 2.88 -11.64
CA SER A 182 -11.24 3.66 -12.85
C SER A 182 -12.16 4.89 -12.91
N GLU A 183 -13.44 4.73 -12.61
CA GLU A 183 -14.39 5.85 -12.55
C GLU A 183 -13.98 6.92 -11.51
N ILE A 184 -13.49 6.49 -10.34
CA ILE A 184 -13.00 7.42 -9.32
C ILE A 184 -11.74 8.15 -9.82
N VAL A 185 -10.77 7.44 -10.39
CA VAL A 185 -9.54 8.03 -10.96
C VAL A 185 -9.87 9.09 -12.01
N GLU A 186 -10.80 8.80 -12.92
CA GLU A 186 -11.21 9.73 -13.96
C GLU A 186 -11.96 10.96 -13.42
N ASN A 187 -12.72 10.82 -12.36
CA ASN A 187 -13.45 11.93 -11.75
C ASN A 187 -12.51 12.85 -10.97
N GLU A 188 -11.64 12.29 -10.13
CA GLU A 188 -10.65 13.07 -9.35
C GLU A 188 -9.62 13.78 -10.25
N SER A 189 -9.35 13.26 -11.45
CA SER A 189 -8.43 13.90 -12.40
C SER A 189 -8.98 15.16 -13.05
N LYS A 190 -10.29 15.47 -12.86
CA LYS A 190 -10.97 16.65 -13.45
C LYS A 190 -11.05 17.82 -12.48
N GLU A 191 -10.71 17.62 -11.21
CA GLU A 191 -10.69 18.67 -10.18
C GLU A 191 -9.29 19.29 -10.05
#